data_739908b6505cdd9406d3b0db2862df7e
#
_entry.id   739908b6505cdd9406d3b0db2862df7e
#
_cell.length_a   1.000
_cell.length_b   1.000
_cell.length_c   1.000
_cell.angle_alpha   90.00
_cell.angle_beta   90.00
_cell.angle_gamma   90.00
#
_symmetry.space_group_name_H-M   'P 1'
#
loop_
_entity.id
_entity.type
_entity.pdbx_description
1 polymer ?
#
loop_
_entity_poly.entity_id
_entity_poly.type
_entity_poly.pdbx_seq_one_letter_code
_entity_poly.pdbx_strand_id
1 'polypeptide(L)'
;VANVGDSRLYVIGEKIQQITRDHSLVQEMVRMGELDPEQARKHPKKNIITRALGAEKTVDIDFFDLKLEPGDVVLMCSDGLSNMVEDSQLREIISDTSTDLDEKGRILIREANRNGGKDNIAIVLVEPFADEVKAC
;
A
#
# COMPACT_ATOMS: atom_id res chain seq x y z
N VAL A 1 -0.25 -11.12 8.25
CA VAL A 1 -0.63 -9.70 8.27
C VAL A 1 -2.01 -9.56 8.89
N ALA A 2 -2.18 -8.60 9.79
CA ALA A 2 -3.48 -8.23 10.34
C ALA A 2 -3.79 -6.79 9.92
N ASN A 3 -5.01 -6.52 9.43
CA ASN A 3 -5.39 -5.20 8.94
C ASN A 3 -6.75 -4.75 9.50
N VAL A 4 -6.79 -3.48 9.93
CA VAL A 4 -8.01 -2.72 10.22
C VAL A 4 -7.79 -1.30 9.71
N GLY A 5 -8.64 -0.84 8.78
CA GLY A 5 -8.52 0.47 8.15
C GLY A 5 -8.17 0.40 6.66
N ASP A 6 -7.62 1.47 6.13
CA ASP A 6 -7.28 1.66 4.71
C ASP A 6 -5.77 1.83 4.44
N SER A 7 -4.95 1.67 5.47
CA SER A 7 -3.51 1.49 5.27
C SER A 7 -3.25 0.19 4.51
N ARG A 8 -2.27 0.20 3.62
CA ARG A 8 -2.06 -0.92 2.69
C ARG A 8 -0.73 -1.62 2.94
N LEU A 9 -0.72 -2.91 2.65
CA LEU A 9 0.49 -3.71 2.46
C LEU A 9 0.53 -4.23 1.03
N TYR A 10 1.67 -4.00 0.38
CA TYR A 10 2.00 -4.52 -0.93
C TYR A 10 3.19 -5.46 -0.84
N VAL A 11 3.19 -6.50 -1.68
CA VAL A 11 4.39 -7.26 -2.04
C VAL A 11 4.78 -6.87 -3.46
N ILE A 12 6.04 -6.51 -3.64
CA ILE A 12 6.58 -5.99 -4.89
C ILE A 12 7.80 -6.82 -5.27
N GLY A 13 7.64 -7.63 -6.30
CA GLY A 13 8.67 -8.41 -6.97
C GLY A 13 8.55 -8.23 -8.48
N GLU A 14 8.44 -9.31 -9.25
CA GLU A 14 8.14 -9.22 -10.68
C GLU A 14 6.84 -8.44 -10.96
N LYS A 15 5.90 -8.51 -10.03
CA LYS A 15 4.63 -7.78 -10.05
C LYS A 15 4.43 -7.05 -8.73
N ILE A 16 3.55 -6.05 -8.75
CA ILE A 16 3.01 -5.45 -7.53
C ILE A 16 1.70 -6.13 -7.18
N GLN A 17 1.53 -6.48 -5.91
CA GLN A 17 0.30 -7.07 -5.40
C GLN A 17 -0.08 -6.39 -4.08
N GLN A 18 -1.25 -5.77 -4.04
CA GLN A 18 -1.84 -5.34 -2.77
C GLN A 18 -2.39 -6.56 -2.04
N ILE A 19 -1.92 -6.78 -0.83
CA ILE A 19 -2.32 -7.92 0.03
C ILE A 19 -3.53 -7.57 0.89
N THR A 20 -3.49 -6.40 1.51
CA THR A 20 -4.58 -5.90 2.36
C THR A 20 -5.78 -5.46 1.51
N ARG A 21 -6.96 -5.45 2.13
CA ARG A 21 -8.17 -4.85 1.56
C ARG A 21 -8.54 -3.62 2.36
N ASP A 22 -8.82 -2.53 1.66
CA ASP A 22 -9.19 -1.29 2.33
C ASP A 22 -10.58 -1.44 2.97
N HIS A 23 -10.69 -1.09 4.23
CA HIS A 23 -11.98 -0.93 4.90
C HIS A 23 -12.50 0.48 4.64
N SER A 24 -12.95 0.72 3.41
CA SER A 24 -13.47 2.00 2.95
C SER A 24 -14.81 1.85 2.22
N LEU A 25 -15.61 2.91 2.24
CA LEU A 25 -16.91 2.94 1.57
C LEU A 25 -16.77 2.60 0.08
N VAL A 26 -15.79 3.19 -0.60
CA VAL A 26 -15.58 2.97 -2.05
C VAL A 26 -15.17 1.53 -2.35
N GLN A 27 -14.39 0.89 -1.47
CA GLN A 27 -14.03 -0.51 -1.63
C GLN A 27 -15.24 -1.44 -1.48
N GLU A 28 -16.16 -1.12 -0.59
CA GLU A 28 -17.43 -1.85 -0.48
C GLU A 28 -18.28 -1.69 -1.74
N MET A 29 -18.38 -0.48 -2.31
CA MET A 29 -19.08 -0.23 -3.56
C MET A 29 -18.46 -0.99 -4.74
N VAL A 30 -17.12 -1.08 -4.81
CA VAL A 30 -16.42 -1.92 -5.81
C VAL A 30 -16.79 -3.40 -5.63
N ARG A 31 -16.80 -3.90 -4.39
CA ARG A 31 -17.18 -5.29 -4.11
C ARG A 31 -18.63 -5.61 -4.48
N MET A 32 -19.54 -4.64 -4.34
CA MET A 32 -20.94 -4.78 -4.75
C MET A 32 -21.14 -4.63 -6.27
N GLY A 33 -20.10 -4.25 -7.02
CA GLY A 33 -20.18 -3.99 -8.44
C GLY A 33 -20.81 -2.64 -8.83
N GLU A 34 -20.93 -1.72 -7.87
CA GLU A 34 -21.47 -0.36 -8.07
C GLU A 34 -20.44 0.60 -8.66
N LEU A 35 -19.15 0.34 -8.43
CA LEU A 35 -18.02 1.10 -8.96
C LEU A 35 -16.96 0.15 -9.52
N ASP A 36 -16.24 0.59 -10.55
CA ASP A 36 -14.98 -0.02 -10.92
C ASP A 36 -13.81 0.55 -10.07
N PRO A 37 -12.65 -0.15 -10.01
CA PRO A 37 -11.52 0.30 -9.19
C PRO A 37 -10.98 1.68 -9.57
N GLU A 38 -11.03 2.05 -10.85
CA GLU A 38 -10.56 3.36 -11.31
C GLU A 38 -11.50 4.49 -10.88
N GLN A 39 -12.81 4.26 -10.93
CA GLN A 39 -13.82 5.17 -10.41
C GLN A 39 -13.68 5.36 -8.90
N ALA A 40 -13.41 4.28 -8.15
CA ALA A 40 -13.21 4.33 -6.71
C ALA A 40 -12.04 5.26 -6.32
N ARG A 41 -10.91 5.22 -7.05
CA ARG A 41 -9.76 6.11 -6.80
C ARG A 41 -10.09 7.59 -6.94
N LYS A 42 -11.02 7.95 -7.83
CA LYS A 42 -11.42 9.33 -8.12
C LYS A 42 -12.67 9.78 -7.36
N HIS A 43 -13.29 8.85 -6.62
CA HIS A 43 -14.57 9.12 -5.95
C HIS A 43 -14.43 10.16 -4.82
N PRO A 44 -15.37 11.12 -4.67
CA PRO A 44 -15.28 12.16 -3.64
C PRO A 44 -15.31 11.63 -2.20
N LYS A 45 -15.87 10.44 -1.98
CA LYS A 45 -15.96 9.77 -0.68
C LYS A 45 -14.89 8.68 -0.47
N LYS A 46 -13.80 8.69 -1.23
CA LYS A 46 -12.76 7.65 -1.16
C LYS A 46 -12.05 7.56 0.19
N ASN A 47 -12.03 8.64 0.97
CA ASN A 47 -11.39 8.70 2.28
C ASN A 47 -12.34 8.33 3.44
N ILE A 48 -13.55 7.83 3.15
CA ILE A 48 -14.47 7.37 4.20
C ILE A 48 -14.11 5.93 4.55
N ILE A 49 -13.54 5.75 5.75
CA ILE A 49 -13.24 4.42 6.30
C ILE A 49 -14.48 3.81 6.95
N THR A 50 -14.63 2.49 6.84
CA THR A 50 -15.76 1.73 7.39
C THR A 50 -15.37 0.93 8.63
N ARG A 51 -14.06 0.78 8.93
CA ARG A 51 -13.55 0.17 10.16
C ARG A 51 -12.37 0.94 10.71
N ALA A 52 -12.39 1.17 12.02
CA ALA A 52 -11.29 1.80 12.76
C ALA A 52 -11.19 1.22 14.17
N LEU A 53 -9.96 1.13 14.69
CA LEU A 53 -9.73 0.76 16.07
C LEU A 53 -10.31 1.85 17.00
N GLY A 54 -11.07 1.40 18.03
CA GLY A 54 -11.64 2.30 19.04
C GLY A 54 -12.94 2.99 18.63
N ALA A 55 -13.44 2.82 17.41
CA ALA A 55 -14.73 3.35 16.99
C ALA A 55 -15.91 2.59 17.64
N GLU A 56 -15.75 1.28 17.82
CA GLU A 56 -16.72 0.39 18.46
C GLU A 56 -16.04 -0.47 19.54
N LYS A 57 -16.86 -1.17 20.36
CA LYS A 57 -16.33 -2.06 21.42
C LYS A 57 -15.57 -3.26 20.88
N THR A 58 -15.93 -3.71 19.70
CA THR A 58 -15.30 -4.83 18.96
C THR A 58 -15.03 -4.40 17.54
N VAL A 59 -14.01 -4.96 16.92
CA VAL A 59 -13.69 -4.72 15.51
C VAL A 59 -13.32 -6.04 14.84
N ASP A 60 -13.82 -6.25 13.63
CA ASP A 60 -13.42 -7.37 12.79
C ASP A 60 -12.05 -7.07 12.16
N ILE A 61 -11.12 -7.99 12.36
CA ILE A 61 -9.77 -7.90 11.85
C ILE A 61 -9.64 -8.83 10.64
N ASP A 62 -9.15 -8.31 9.52
CA ASP A 62 -8.78 -9.15 8.38
C ASP A 62 -7.36 -9.70 8.59
N PHE A 63 -7.19 -11.01 8.37
CA PHE A 63 -5.91 -11.70 8.44
C PHE A 63 -5.52 -12.22 7.06
N PHE A 64 -4.23 -12.05 6.72
CA PHE A 64 -3.67 -12.52 5.45
C PHE A 64 -2.37 -13.27 5.71
N ASP A 65 -2.25 -14.44 5.09
CA ASP A 65 -0.99 -15.18 5.00
C ASP A 65 -0.36 -14.91 3.64
N LEU A 66 0.95 -14.67 3.62
CA LEU A 66 1.69 -14.46 2.39
C LEU A 66 3.03 -15.21 2.45
N LYS A 67 3.45 -15.67 1.31
CA LYS A 67 4.77 -16.23 1.10
C LYS A 67 5.62 -15.21 0.36
N LEU A 68 6.79 -14.92 0.89
CA LEU A 68 7.78 -14.02 0.27
C LEU A 68 8.86 -14.86 -0.41
N GLU A 69 9.39 -14.35 -1.51
CA GLU A 69 10.47 -14.95 -2.27
C GLU A 69 11.70 -14.02 -2.28
N PRO A 70 12.92 -14.54 -2.50
CA PRO A 70 14.09 -13.68 -2.67
C PRO A 70 13.87 -12.63 -3.77
N GLY A 71 14.16 -11.37 -3.44
CA GLY A 71 13.90 -10.22 -4.33
C GLY A 71 12.58 -9.51 -4.11
N ASP A 72 11.67 -10.07 -3.30
CA ASP A 72 10.47 -9.36 -2.90
C ASP A 72 10.77 -8.24 -1.92
N VAL A 73 10.12 -7.11 -2.12
CA VAL A 73 10.07 -5.98 -1.18
C VAL A 73 8.65 -5.83 -0.64
N VAL A 74 8.53 -5.76 0.67
CA VAL A 74 7.26 -5.44 1.33
C VAL A 74 7.18 -3.94 1.55
N LEU A 75 6.10 -3.32 1.07
CA LEU A 75 5.75 -1.94 1.34
C LEU A 75 4.50 -1.89 2.21
N MET A 76 4.60 -1.28 3.39
CA MET A 76 3.43 -0.85 4.16
C MET A 76 3.33 0.67 4.09
N CYS A 77 2.14 1.19 3.86
CA CYS A 77 1.95 2.63 3.74
C CYS A 77 0.57 3.08 4.21
N SER A 78 0.51 4.34 4.65
CA SER A 78 -0.77 5.05 4.85
C SER A 78 -1.38 5.46 3.51
N ASP A 79 -2.65 5.86 3.54
CA ASP A 79 -3.40 6.37 2.40
C ASP A 79 -2.81 7.65 1.79
N GLY A 80 -2.05 8.43 2.57
CA GLY A 80 -1.29 9.57 2.08
C GLY A 80 -0.28 9.23 0.97
N LEU A 81 0.24 7.99 0.93
CA LEU A 81 1.02 7.50 -0.20
C LEU A 81 0.13 6.93 -1.29
N SER A 82 -0.71 5.94 -0.98
CA SER A 82 -1.46 5.16 -1.98
C SER A 82 -2.54 5.96 -2.71
N ASN A 83 -3.00 7.09 -2.14
CA ASN A 83 -3.88 8.03 -2.81
C ASN A 83 -3.16 8.95 -3.80
N MET A 84 -1.84 9.12 -3.67
CA MET A 84 -1.04 10.08 -4.44
C MET A 84 -0.15 9.41 -5.49
N VAL A 85 0.26 8.15 -5.26
CA VAL A 85 1.16 7.42 -6.15
C VAL A 85 0.46 6.18 -6.68
N GLU A 86 0.48 5.99 -7.99
CA GLU A 86 -0.14 4.84 -8.65
C GLU A 86 0.68 3.56 -8.43
N ASP A 87 0.03 2.40 -8.44
CA ASP A 87 0.69 1.10 -8.22
C ASP A 87 1.83 0.84 -9.21
N SER A 88 1.68 1.29 -10.47
CA SER A 88 2.74 1.21 -11.48
C SER A 88 3.98 2.02 -11.10
N GLN A 89 3.79 3.22 -10.55
CA GLN A 89 4.88 4.08 -10.08
C GLN A 89 5.53 3.53 -8.80
N LEU A 90 4.72 2.99 -7.87
CA LEU A 90 5.25 2.29 -6.70
C LEU A 90 6.19 1.15 -7.11
N ARG A 91 5.75 0.32 -8.08
CA ARG A 91 6.56 -0.77 -8.60
C ARG A 91 7.83 -0.28 -9.28
N GLU A 92 7.75 0.73 -10.14
CA GLU A 92 8.90 1.29 -10.85
C GLU A 92 9.97 1.78 -9.88
N ILE A 93 9.59 2.57 -8.87
CA ILE A 93 10.51 3.12 -7.86
C ILE A 93 11.16 2.00 -7.03
N ILE A 94 10.36 1.03 -6.58
CA ILE A 94 10.85 -0.03 -5.70
C ILE A 94 11.71 -1.05 -6.45
N SER A 95 11.40 -1.32 -7.73
CA SER A 95 12.17 -2.26 -8.55
C SER A 95 13.48 -1.69 -9.09
N ASP A 96 13.77 -0.40 -8.89
CA ASP A 96 15.03 0.20 -9.29
C ASP A 96 16.18 -0.35 -8.45
N THR A 97 17.09 -1.09 -9.07
CA THR A 97 18.25 -1.70 -8.42
C THR A 97 19.42 -0.73 -8.22
N SER A 98 19.35 0.48 -8.77
CA SER A 98 20.39 1.49 -8.66
C SER A 98 20.33 2.30 -7.36
N THR A 99 19.22 2.21 -6.62
CA THR A 99 18.97 2.93 -5.36
C THR A 99 18.81 1.96 -4.19
N ASP A 100 19.28 2.36 -3.01
CA ASP A 100 19.05 1.60 -1.79
C ASP A 100 17.62 1.78 -1.25
N LEU A 101 17.26 0.98 -0.25
CA LEU A 101 15.92 0.94 0.31
C LEU A 101 15.51 2.27 0.98
N ASP A 102 16.46 2.96 1.62
CA ASP A 102 16.22 4.25 2.26
C ASP A 102 15.93 5.35 1.24
N GLU A 103 16.71 5.41 0.15
CA GLU A 103 16.46 6.37 -0.93
C GLU A 103 15.15 6.08 -1.67
N LYS A 104 14.78 4.80 -1.87
CA LYS A 104 13.45 4.44 -2.40
C LYS A 104 12.33 5.03 -1.55
N GLY A 105 12.42 4.91 -0.22
CA GLY A 105 11.47 5.53 0.70
C GLY A 105 11.38 7.03 0.54
N ARG A 106 12.51 7.72 0.41
CA ARG A 106 12.56 9.17 0.17
C ARG A 106 11.97 9.57 -1.17
N ILE A 107 12.22 8.79 -2.22
CA ILE A 107 11.63 9.02 -3.56
C ILE A 107 10.11 8.91 -3.48
N LEU A 108 9.57 7.87 -2.83
CA LEU A 108 8.13 7.67 -2.66
C LEU A 108 7.47 8.87 -1.95
N ILE A 109 8.08 9.37 -0.87
CA ILE A 109 7.57 10.54 -0.14
C ILE A 109 7.61 11.79 -1.02
N ARG A 110 8.70 12.03 -1.75
CA ARG A 110 8.82 13.17 -2.68
C ARG A 110 7.76 13.10 -3.78
N GLU A 111 7.54 11.91 -4.35
CA GLU A 111 6.55 11.73 -5.41
C GLU A 111 5.12 11.97 -4.90
N ALA A 112 4.76 11.45 -3.73
CA ALA A 112 3.46 11.71 -3.12
C ALA A 112 3.24 13.21 -2.85
N ASN A 113 4.26 13.91 -2.33
CA ASN A 113 4.20 15.36 -2.12
C ASN A 113 4.09 16.14 -3.44
N ARG A 114 4.81 15.73 -4.48
CA ARG A 114 4.74 16.35 -5.82
C ARG A 114 3.34 16.20 -6.43
N ASN A 115 2.67 15.07 -6.17
CA ASN A 115 1.32 14.78 -6.64
C ASN A 115 0.21 15.42 -5.79
N GLY A 116 0.60 16.27 -4.83
CA GLY A 116 -0.34 17.09 -4.06
C GLY A 116 -0.18 17.05 -2.55
N GLY A 117 0.43 16.01 -1.96
CA GLY A 117 0.73 15.93 -0.52
C GLY A 117 -0.46 16.22 0.37
N LYS A 118 -1.61 15.59 0.12
CA LYS A 118 -2.90 15.94 0.74
C LYS A 118 -3.06 15.44 2.17
N ASP A 119 -2.19 14.51 2.59
CA ASP A 119 -2.26 13.88 3.91
C ASP A 119 -0.86 13.52 4.43
N ASN A 120 -0.80 13.10 5.69
CA ASN A 120 0.41 12.57 6.29
C ASN A 120 0.82 11.25 5.60
N ILE A 121 2.12 11.08 5.36
CA ILE A 121 2.67 9.93 4.67
C ILE A 121 3.50 9.12 5.65
N ALA A 122 3.10 7.88 5.90
CA ALA A 122 3.89 6.90 6.62
C ALA A 122 4.23 5.73 5.69
N ILE A 123 5.51 5.31 5.71
CA ILE A 123 6.03 4.23 4.87
C ILE A 123 6.93 3.33 5.71
N VAL A 124 6.80 2.02 5.53
CA VAL A 124 7.76 1.02 5.98
C VAL A 124 8.11 0.15 4.79
N LEU A 125 9.40 0.03 4.49
CA LEU A 125 9.95 -0.86 3.46
C LEU A 125 10.76 -1.97 4.12
N VAL A 126 10.56 -3.19 3.69
CA VAL A 126 11.30 -4.37 4.17
C VAL A 126 11.77 -5.20 2.99
N GLU A 127 13.05 -5.51 2.97
CA GLU A 127 13.70 -6.44 2.04
C GLU A 127 14.12 -7.70 2.81
N PRO A 128 13.23 -8.70 2.97
CA PRO A 128 13.43 -9.80 3.93
C PRO A 128 14.60 -10.72 3.58
N PHE A 129 15.05 -10.75 2.31
CA PHE A 129 16.11 -11.62 1.82
C PHE A 129 17.30 -10.82 1.22
N ALA A 130 17.54 -9.61 1.70
CA ALA A 130 18.58 -8.71 1.17
C ALA A 130 19.98 -9.34 1.17
N ASP A 131 20.30 -10.15 2.17
CA ASP A 131 21.62 -10.82 2.28
C ASP A 131 21.74 -12.02 1.34
N GLU A 132 20.65 -12.71 1.01
CA GLU A 132 20.63 -13.85 0.10
C GLU A 132 20.77 -13.39 -1.37
N VAL A 133 20.18 -12.25 -1.71
CA VAL A 133 20.26 -11.69 -3.06
C VAL A 133 21.67 -11.18 -3.39
N LYS A 134 22.40 -10.68 -2.39
CA LYS A 134 23.79 -10.21 -2.58
C LYS A 134 24.82 -11.35 -2.70
N ALA A 135 24.44 -12.58 -2.36
CA ALA A 135 25.30 -13.76 -2.42
C ALA A 135 25.28 -14.49 -3.79
N CYS A 136 24.44 -14.08 -4.72
CA CYS A 136 24.39 -14.52 -6.10
C CYS A 136 25.09 -13.52 -7.02
#